data_306fb49027152e627db726e37a5efcb0
#
_entry.id   306fb49027152e627db726e37a5efcb0
#
_cell.length_a   1.000
_cell.length_b   1.000
_cell.length_c   1.000
_cell.angle_alpha   90.00
_cell.angle_beta   90.00
_cell.angle_gamma   90.00
#
_symmetry.space_group_name_H-M   'P 1'
#
loop_
_entity.id
_entity.type
_entity.pdbx_description
1 polymer ?
#
loop_
_entity_poly.entity_id
_entity_poly.type
_entity_poly.pdbx_seq_one_letter_code
_entity_poly.pdbx_strand_id
1 'polypeptide(L)'
;TTCKQLASEAHACRIGYGAMLTESLVATLVVVSVGAGLSVSRHGELLRQPGGAIAAFGEGYGSLTQWLFGAYGTTFAVMALNFFILTTLDTATRLGRYLTAELFGWKSRYLPTAIIVIAAGVLALSGKWRAMWPAFGASNQLVGALALLVVSCWLLQRGRRALPVLIPSVLMLAT
;
A
#
# COMPACT_ATOMS: atom_id res chain seq x y z
N THR A 1 5.92 6.67 -11.53
CA THR A 1 7.22 6.01 -11.86
C THR A 1 7.02 4.85 -12.80
N THR A 2 6.08 3.95 -12.54
CA THR A 2 5.80 2.77 -13.39
C THR A 2 5.45 3.17 -14.82
N CYS A 3 4.63 4.20 -15.02
CA CYS A 3 4.28 4.70 -16.35
C CYS A 3 5.48 5.14 -17.18
N LYS A 4 6.53 5.69 -16.55
CA LYS A 4 7.77 6.08 -17.21
C LYS A 4 8.68 4.90 -17.58
N GLN A 5 8.40 3.71 -17.05
CA GLN A 5 9.20 2.50 -17.25
C GLN A 5 8.52 1.48 -18.20
N LEU A 6 7.30 1.79 -18.66
CA LEU A 6 6.58 0.95 -19.59
C LEU A 6 7.26 1.01 -20.98
N ALA A 7 7.61 -0.15 -21.51
CA ALA A 7 8.16 -0.25 -22.86
C ALA A 7 7.09 -0.05 -23.94
N SER A 8 5.83 -0.30 -23.64
CA SER A 8 4.68 -0.15 -24.55
C SER A 8 3.40 0.10 -23.77
N GLU A 9 2.51 0.92 -24.32
CA GLU A 9 1.17 1.17 -23.77
C GLU A 9 0.32 -0.11 -23.65
N ALA A 10 0.53 -1.08 -24.53
CA ALA A 10 -0.15 -2.37 -24.50
C ALA A 10 0.12 -3.15 -23.18
N HIS A 11 1.26 -2.91 -22.54
CA HIS A 11 1.60 -3.54 -21.27
C HIS A 11 0.97 -2.85 -20.05
N ALA A 12 0.45 -1.64 -20.18
CA ALA A 12 -0.10 -0.84 -19.08
C ALA A 12 -1.23 -1.57 -18.36
N CYS A 13 -2.17 -2.13 -19.10
CA CYS A 13 -3.29 -2.88 -18.55
C CYS A 13 -2.80 -4.14 -17.80
N ARG A 14 -1.93 -4.94 -18.42
CA ARG A 14 -1.43 -6.19 -17.83
C ARG A 14 -0.63 -5.92 -16.55
N ILE A 15 0.22 -4.91 -16.56
CA ILE A 15 1.07 -4.56 -15.41
C ILE A 15 0.24 -3.88 -14.32
N GLY A 16 -0.56 -2.85 -14.65
CA GLY A 16 -1.33 -2.11 -13.67
C GLY A 16 -2.47 -2.93 -13.06
N TYR A 17 -3.29 -3.55 -13.88
CA TYR A 17 -4.41 -4.36 -13.42
C TYR A 17 -3.94 -5.66 -12.75
N GLY A 18 -2.91 -6.31 -13.31
CA GLY A 18 -2.33 -7.51 -12.72
C GLY A 18 -1.72 -7.24 -11.34
N ALA A 19 -1.00 -6.13 -11.17
CA ALA A 19 -0.46 -5.73 -9.87
C ALA A 19 -1.59 -5.46 -8.86
N MET A 20 -2.63 -4.73 -9.26
CA MET A 20 -3.81 -4.46 -8.42
C MET A 20 -4.50 -5.74 -7.97
N LEU A 21 -4.69 -6.72 -8.85
CA LEU A 21 -5.28 -8.02 -8.48
C LEU A 21 -4.41 -8.77 -7.47
N THR A 22 -3.09 -8.77 -7.66
CA THR A 22 -2.16 -9.40 -6.72
C THR A 22 -2.21 -8.74 -5.35
N GLU A 23 -2.22 -7.40 -5.30
CA GLU A 23 -2.40 -6.66 -4.04
C GLU A 23 -3.73 -7.00 -3.35
N SER A 24 -4.82 -7.06 -4.10
CA SER A 24 -6.14 -7.41 -3.56
C SER A 24 -6.18 -8.82 -2.98
N LEU A 25 -5.50 -9.78 -3.61
CA LEU A 25 -5.36 -11.14 -3.09
C LEU A 25 -4.57 -11.15 -1.76
N VAL A 26 -3.47 -10.42 -1.70
CA VAL A 26 -2.67 -10.31 -0.46
C VAL A 26 -3.48 -9.63 0.64
N ALA A 27 -4.18 -8.54 0.34
CA ALA A 27 -5.03 -7.86 1.31
C ALA A 27 -6.15 -8.78 1.85
N THR A 28 -6.80 -9.54 0.97
CA THR A 28 -7.82 -10.54 1.36
C THR A 28 -7.22 -11.61 2.25
N LEU A 29 -6.04 -12.13 1.89
CA LEU A 29 -5.32 -13.12 2.69
C LEU A 29 -5.03 -12.59 4.12
N VAL A 30 -4.61 -11.33 4.23
CA VAL A 30 -4.35 -10.70 5.55
C VAL A 30 -5.64 -10.65 6.38
N VAL A 31 -6.76 -10.19 5.79
CA VAL A 31 -8.05 -10.11 6.50
C VAL A 31 -8.51 -11.49 6.95
N VAL A 32 -8.45 -12.48 6.08
CA VAL A 32 -8.83 -13.87 6.40
C VAL A 32 -7.92 -14.44 7.48
N SER A 33 -6.61 -14.23 7.38
CA SER A 33 -5.64 -14.74 8.35
C SER A 33 -5.89 -14.20 9.74
N VAL A 34 -6.16 -12.91 9.87
CA VAL A 34 -6.45 -12.28 11.17
C VAL A 34 -7.85 -12.66 11.67
N GLY A 35 -8.86 -12.62 10.79
CA GLY A 35 -10.25 -12.83 11.17
C GLY A 35 -10.59 -14.28 11.50
N ALA A 36 -9.99 -15.25 10.82
CA ALA A 36 -10.26 -16.68 11.01
C ALA A 36 -9.17 -17.40 11.83
N GLY A 37 -7.93 -16.88 11.83
CA GLY A 37 -6.80 -17.52 12.49
C GLY A 37 -6.60 -17.10 13.94
N LEU A 38 -7.25 -16.02 14.42
CA LEU A 38 -7.11 -15.50 15.78
C LEU A 38 -8.45 -15.38 16.51
N SER A 39 -8.43 -15.58 17.81
CA SER A 39 -9.55 -15.15 18.66
C SER A 39 -9.55 -13.64 18.83
N VAL A 40 -10.75 -13.06 19.09
CA VAL A 40 -10.92 -11.61 19.28
C VAL A 40 -10.06 -11.09 20.44
N SER A 41 -9.96 -11.85 21.54
CA SER A 41 -9.13 -11.50 22.70
C SER A 41 -7.66 -11.46 22.34
N ARG A 42 -7.16 -12.49 21.64
CA ARG A 42 -5.76 -12.57 21.22
C ARG A 42 -5.39 -11.47 20.23
N HIS A 43 -6.26 -11.16 19.28
CA HIS A 43 -6.09 -10.05 18.37
C HIS A 43 -5.95 -8.71 19.12
N GLY A 44 -6.83 -8.45 20.11
CA GLY A 44 -6.77 -7.25 20.93
C GLY A 44 -5.48 -7.14 21.77
N GLU A 45 -4.96 -8.25 22.30
CA GLU A 45 -3.68 -8.29 23.02
C GLU A 45 -2.50 -7.95 22.11
N LEU A 46 -2.43 -8.56 20.92
CA LEU A 46 -1.37 -8.34 19.97
C LEU A 46 -1.31 -6.88 19.50
N LEU A 47 -2.45 -6.27 19.19
CA LEU A 47 -2.50 -4.88 18.72
C LEU A 47 -2.00 -3.85 19.75
N ARG A 48 -1.99 -4.19 21.03
CA ARG A 48 -1.44 -3.32 22.11
C ARG A 48 0.09 -3.32 22.14
N GLN A 49 0.74 -4.31 21.51
CA GLN A 49 2.19 -4.45 21.50
C GLN A 49 2.83 -3.69 20.33
N PRO A 50 4.07 -3.24 20.45
CA PRO A 50 4.82 -2.72 19.31
C PRO A 50 4.95 -3.79 18.21
N GLY A 51 4.60 -3.44 16.98
CA GLY A 51 4.61 -4.41 15.87
C GLY A 51 3.45 -5.42 15.88
N GLY A 52 2.44 -5.21 16.73
CA GLY A 52 1.35 -6.16 16.94
C GLY A 52 0.52 -6.49 15.69
N ALA A 53 0.42 -5.57 14.73
CA ALA A 53 -0.26 -5.84 13.46
C ALA A 53 0.47 -6.92 12.64
N ILE A 54 1.81 -6.89 12.62
CA ILE A 54 2.64 -7.89 11.95
C ILE A 54 2.56 -9.24 12.68
N ALA A 55 2.60 -9.20 14.01
CA ALA A 55 2.46 -10.39 14.84
C ALA A 55 1.07 -11.03 14.66
N ALA A 56 -0.01 -10.22 14.63
CA ALA A 56 -1.37 -10.71 14.41
C ALA A 56 -1.51 -11.40 13.05
N PHE A 57 -0.96 -10.82 11.99
CA PHE A 57 -0.96 -11.47 10.69
C PHE A 57 -0.16 -12.78 10.71
N GLY A 58 1.05 -12.75 11.28
CA GLY A 58 1.93 -13.93 11.37
C GLY A 58 1.29 -15.09 12.14
N GLU A 59 0.79 -14.82 13.36
CA GLU A 59 0.12 -15.83 14.18
C GLU A 59 -1.16 -16.36 13.53
N GLY A 60 -1.98 -15.45 12.96
CA GLY A 60 -3.22 -15.83 12.28
C GLY A 60 -2.96 -16.72 11.06
N TYR A 61 -2.00 -16.35 10.22
CA TYR A 61 -1.60 -17.16 9.07
C TYR A 61 -1.00 -18.52 9.53
N GLY A 62 -0.13 -18.50 10.53
CA GLY A 62 0.48 -19.70 11.08
C GLY A 62 -0.56 -20.69 11.62
N SER A 63 -1.58 -20.19 12.31
CA SER A 63 -2.70 -20.97 12.81
C SER A 63 -3.48 -21.66 11.69
N LEU A 64 -3.83 -20.92 10.63
CA LEU A 64 -4.59 -21.45 9.50
C LEU A 64 -3.80 -22.44 8.64
N THR A 65 -2.47 -22.27 8.58
CA THR A 65 -1.58 -23.07 7.72
C THR A 65 -0.79 -24.11 8.48
N GLN A 66 -1.13 -24.37 9.75
CA GLN A 66 -0.41 -25.31 10.60
C GLN A 66 -0.34 -26.72 10.00
N TRP A 67 -1.38 -27.15 9.28
CA TRP A 67 -1.42 -28.44 8.61
C TRP A 67 -0.42 -28.55 7.44
N LEU A 68 -0.02 -27.41 6.83
CA LEU A 68 0.87 -27.35 5.66
C LEU A 68 2.32 -27.03 6.06
N PHE A 69 2.50 -25.99 6.90
CA PHE A 69 3.81 -25.44 7.28
C PHE A 69 4.24 -25.77 8.71
N GLY A 70 3.37 -26.40 9.51
CA GLY A 70 3.64 -26.68 10.90
C GLY A 70 4.04 -25.41 11.67
N ALA A 71 5.11 -25.50 12.46
CA ALA A 71 5.63 -24.37 13.25
C ALA A 71 6.24 -23.22 12.42
N TYR A 72 6.51 -23.45 11.14
CA TYR A 72 7.15 -22.44 10.29
C TYR A 72 6.16 -21.48 9.62
N GLY A 73 4.85 -21.73 9.70
CA GLY A 73 3.83 -20.91 9.05
C GLY A 73 3.90 -19.43 9.43
N THR A 74 4.03 -19.12 10.71
CA THR A 74 4.19 -17.76 11.23
C THR A 74 5.45 -17.08 10.67
N THR A 75 6.57 -17.78 10.70
CA THR A 75 7.85 -17.25 10.19
C THR A 75 7.76 -16.96 8.70
N PHE A 76 7.19 -17.88 7.93
CA PHE A 76 6.97 -17.71 6.50
C PHE A 76 6.11 -16.47 6.18
N ALA A 77 4.99 -16.29 6.90
CA ALA A 77 4.11 -15.14 6.74
C ALA A 77 4.83 -13.80 7.01
N VAL A 78 5.56 -13.75 8.13
CA VAL A 78 6.31 -12.53 8.52
C VAL A 78 7.43 -12.24 7.52
N MET A 79 8.14 -13.25 7.03
CA MET A 79 9.17 -13.06 5.99
C MET A 79 8.54 -12.54 4.68
N ALA A 80 7.45 -13.14 4.22
CA ALA A 80 6.75 -12.70 3.01
C ALA A 80 6.27 -11.24 3.13
N LEU A 81 5.71 -10.87 4.28
CA LEU A 81 5.28 -9.49 4.55
C LEU A 81 6.47 -8.52 4.57
N ASN A 82 7.60 -8.92 5.16
CA ASN A 82 8.81 -8.08 5.17
C ASN A 82 9.35 -7.84 3.75
N PHE A 83 9.36 -8.84 2.88
CA PHE A 83 9.73 -8.64 1.47
C PHE A 83 8.77 -7.69 0.77
N PHE A 84 7.47 -7.80 1.00
CA PHE A 84 6.48 -6.89 0.45
C PHE A 84 6.71 -5.45 0.91
N ILE A 85 6.97 -5.24 2.20
CA ILE A 85 7.28 -3.92 2.78
C ILE A 85 8.57 -3.34 2.18
N LEU A 86 9.61 -4.17 2.00
CA LEU A 86 10.89 -3.75 1.41
C LEU A 86 10.73 -3.25 -0.02
N THR A 87 9.95 -3.94 -0.85
CA THR A 87 9.69 -3.52 -2.24
C THR A 87 8.91 -2.19 -2.29
N THR A 88 7.96 -2.03 -1.40
CA THR A 88 7.19 -0.79 -1.25
C THR A 88 8.08 0.37 -0.80
N LEU A 89 8.97 0.13 0.17
CA LEU A 89 9.91 1.13 0.68
C LEU A 89 10.88 1.62 -0.41
N ASP A 90 11.44 0.71 -1.23
CA ASP A 90 12.27 1.09 -2.38
C ASP A 90 11.52 2.01 -3.35
N THR A 91 10.30 1.64 -3.69
CA THR A 91 9.45 2.43 -4.60
C THR A 91 9.08 3.79 -4.01
N ALA A 92 8.71 3.84 -2.73
CA ALA A 92 8.36 5.07 -2.02
C ALA A 92 9.57 6.02 -1.94
N THR A 93 10.75 5.50 -1.61
CA THR A 93 11.99 6.28 -1.56
C THR A 93 12.35 6.85 -2.92
N ARG A 94 12.19 6.07 -3.98
CA ARG A 94 12.45 6.49 -5.37
C ARG A 94 11.48 7.57 -5.82
N LEU A 95 10.18 7.40 -5.53
CA LEU A 95 9.14 8.38 -5.85
C LEU A 95 9.39 9.69 -5.09
N GLY A 96 9.64 9.61 -3.78
CA GLY A 96 9.95 10.75 -2.95
C GLY A 96 11.17 11.52 -3.44
N ARG A 97 12.24 10.80 -3.83
CA ARG A 97 13.43 11.40 -4.44
C ARG A 97 13.09 12.21 -5.70
N TYR A 98 12.28 11.66 -6.60
CA TYR A 98 11.90 12.36 -7.83
C TYR A 98 11.08 13.61 -7.52
N LEU A 99 10.08 13.51 -6.66
CA LEU A 99 9.25 14.64 -6.27
C LEU A 99 10.06 15.75 -5.60
N THR A 100 10.95 15.39 -4.68
CA THR A 100 11.80 16.37 -3.97
C THR A 100 12.80 17.02 -4.92
N ALA A 101 13.43 16.23 -5.81
CA ALA A 101 14.36 16.76 -6.81
C ALA A 101 13.66 17.72 -7.78
N GLU A 102 12.47 17.40 -8.22
CA GLU A 102 11.67 18.24 -9.13
C GLU A 102 11.18 19.52 -8.44
N LEU A 103 10.72 19.41 -7.20
CA LEU A 103 10.21 20.55 -6.41
C LEU A 103 11.29 21.61 -6.12
N PHE A 104 12.52 21.16 -5.79
CA PHE A 104 13.64 22.05 -5.45
C PHE A 104 14.63 22.28 -6.59
N GLY A 105 14.39 21.69 -7.77
CA GLY A 105 15.28 21.81 -8.92
C GLY A 105 16.68 21.17 -8.74
N TRP A 106 16.79 20.20 -7.83
CA TRP A 106 18.08 19.59 -7.50
C TRP A 106 18.53 18.56 -8.52
N LYS A 107 19.74 18.68 -9.02
CA LYS A 107 20.34 17.75 -10.00
C LYS A 107 20.96 16.52 -9.34
N SER A 108 21.29 16.59 -8.04
CA SER A 108 21.86 15.48 -7.28
C SER A 108 20.79 14.46 -6.92
N ARG A 109 21.10 13.17 -7.07
CA ARG A 109 20.22 12.09 -6.62
C ARG A 109 20.39 11.72 -5.15
N TYR A 110 21.50 12.07 -4.55
CA TYR A 110 21.84 11.68 -3.17
C TYR A 110 21.17 12.56 -2.13
N LEU A 111 21.18 13.87 -2.34
CA LEU A 111 20.63 14.83 -1.38
C LEU A 111 19.12 14.66 -1.14
N PRO A 112 18.25 14.58 -2.18
CA PRO A 112 16.83 14.30 -1.99
C PRO A 112 16.58 12.96 -1.29
N THR A 113 17.35 11.92 -1.63
CA THR A 113 17.22 10.60 -1.00
C THR A 113 17.56 10.67 0.49
N ALA A 114 18.68 11.33 0.84
CA ALA A 114 19.09 11.47 2.24
C ALA A 114 18.04 12.21 3.07
N ILE A 115 17.50 13.32 2.55
CA ILE A 115 16.46 14.09 3.25
C ILE A 115 15.22 13.24 3.52
N ILE A 116 14.74 12.48 2.52
CA ILE A 116 13.55 11.65 2.68
C ILE A 116 13.79 10.51 3.67
N VAL A 117 14.94 9.85 3.57
CA VAL A 117 15.27 8.73 4.48
C VAL A 117 15.43 9.24 5.91
N ILE A 118 16.10 10.38 6.12
CA ILE A 118 16.25 10.98 7.44
C ILE A 118 14.89 11.42 8.00
N ALA A 119 14.07 12.11 7.21
CA ALA A 119 12.74 12.56 7.64
C ALA A 119 11.83 11.37 8.00
N ALA A 120 11.82 10.32 7.18
CA ALA A 120 11.07 9.10 7.45
C ALA A 120 11.60 8.38 8.70
N GLY A 121 12.93 8.31 8.90
CA GLY A 121 13.55 7.72 10.07
C GLY A 121 13.21 8.48 11.36
N VAL A 122 13.28 9.81 11.36
CA VAL A 122 12.87 10.66 12.49
C VAL A 122 11.39 10.45 12.82
N LEU A 123 10.53 10.40 11.80
CA LEU A 123 9.11 10.16 11.99
C LEU A 123 8.85 8.77 12.59
N ALA A 124 9.52 7.74 12.07
CA ALA A 124 9.40 6.37 12.58
C ALA A 124 9.84 6.25 14.04
N LEU A 125 11.01 6.82 14.39
CA LEU A 125 11.55 6.79 15.74
C LEU A 125 10.74 7.63 16.73
N SER A 126 10.14 8.73 16.29
CA SER A 126 9.29 9.57 17.15
C SER A 126 7.96 8.94 17.52
N GLY A 127 7.54 7.86 16.87
CA GLY A 127 6.24 7.23 17.05
C GLY A 127 5.04 8.05 16.56
N LYS A 128 5.25 9.26 16.08
CA LYS A 128 4.18 10.19 15.61
C LYS A 128 3.51 9.72 14.31
N TRP A 129 4.07 8.75 13.62
CA TRP A 129 3.48 8.16 12.41
C TRP A 129 2.05 7.66 12.63
N ARG A 130 1.72 7.18 13.85
CA ARG A 130 0.36 6.73 14.19
C ARG A 130 -0.68 7.85 14.11
N ALA A 131 -0.31 9.06 14.51
CA ALA A 131 -1.19 10.22 14.41
C ALA A 131 -1.37 10.69 12.95
N MET A 132 -0.40 10.42 12.09
CA MET A 132 -0.45 10.76 10.66
C MET A 132 -1.18 9.72 9.81
N TRP A 133 -1.44 8.53 10.34
CA TRP A 133 -2.06 7.44 9.60
C TRP A 133 -3.43 7.80 8.99
N PRO A 134 -4.35 8.48 9.72
CA PRO A 134 -5.61 8.92 9.13
C PRO A 134 -5.43 9.90 7.97
N ALA A 135 -4.49 10.85 8.09
CA ALA A 135 -4.18 11.80 7.02
C ALA A 135 -3.60 11.11 5.78
N PHE A 136 -2.77 10.08 5.96
CA PHE A 136 -2.29 9.24 4.87
C PHE A 136 -3.44 8.52 4.16
N GLY A 137 -4.36 7.91 4.91
CA GLY A 137 -5.55 7.25 4.37
C GLY A 137 -6.42 8.21 3.56
N ALA A 138 -6.74 9.38 4.11
CA ALA A 138 -7.52 10.41 3.43
C ALA A 138 -6.83 10.93 2.15
N SER A 139 -5.51 11.15 2.19
CA SER A 139 -4.74 11.59 1.02
C SER A 139 -4.76 10.54 -0.09
N ASN A 140 -4.60 9.27 0.26
CA ASN A 140 -4.63 8.16 -0.69
C ASN A 140 -6.01 8.03 -1.35
N GLN A 141 -7.07 8.16 -0.56
CA GLN A 141 -8.45 8.15 -1.04
C GLN A 141 -8.74 9.32 -1.98
N LEU A 142 -8.28 10.53 -1.63
CA LEU A 142 -8.42 11.71 -2.47
C LEU A 142 -7.73 11.53 -3.83
N VAL A 143 -6.49 11.04 -3.84
CA VAL A 143 -5.75 10.78 -5.09
C VAL A 143 -6.47 9.74 -5.94
N GLY A 144 -6.99 8.68 -5.34
CA GLY A 144 -7.79 7.66 -6.02
C GLY A 144 -9.06 8.25 -6.63
N ALA A 145 -9.80 9.06 -5.88
CA ALA A 145 -11.02 9.73 -6.33
C ALA A 145 -10.74 10.67 -7.52
N LEU A 146 -9.69 11.50 -7.43
CA LEU A 146 -9.30 12.40 -8.52
C LEU A 146 -8.88 11.64 -9.78
N ALA A 147 -8.15 10.54 -9.64
CA ALA A 147 -7.77 9.69 -10.76
C ALA A 147 -9.01 9.11 -11.48
N LEU A 148 -9.99 8.60 -10.72
CA LEU A 148 -11.25 8.10 -11.27
C LEU A 148 -12.06 9.22 -11.92
N LEU A 149 -12.03 10.43 -11.39
CA LEU A 149 -12.70 11.60 -11.95
C LEU A 149 -12.10 11.96 -13.33
N VAL A 150 -10.78 12.00 -13.45
CA VAL A 150 -10.07 12.22 -14.71
C VAL A 150 -10.45 11.14 -15.75
N VAL A 151 -10.47 9.87 -15.34
CA VAL A 151 -10.90 8.77 -16.23
C VAL A 151 -12.36 8.93 -16.64
N SER A 152 -13.25 9.36 -15.73
CA SER A 152 -14.66 9.62 -16.02
C SER A 152 -14.82 10.72 -17.06
N CYS A 153 -14.09 11.84 -16.91
CA CYS A 153 -14.09 12.92 -17.90
C CYS A 153 -13.60 12.45 -19.28
N TRP A 154 -12.54 11.66 -19.29
CA TRP A 154 -12.01 11.10 -20.54
C TRP A 154 -13.00 10.14 -21.24
N LEU A 155 -13.72 9.30 -20.47
CA LEU A 155 -14.77 8.42 -21.02
C LEU A 155 -15.92 9.24 -21.61
N LEU A 156 -16.38 10.31 -20.93
CA LEU A 156 -17.43 11.21 -21.42
C LEU A 156 -17.02 11.89 -22.72
N GLN A 157 -15.79 12.38 -22.82
CA GLN A 157 -15.28 12.97 -24.06
C GLN A 157 -15.28 11.99 -25.24
N ARG A 158 -15.15 10.69 -24.96
CA ARG A 158 -15.22 9.62 -25.96
C ARG A 158 -16.62 9.07 -26.21
N GLY A 159 -17.66 9.68 -25.64
CA GLY A 159 -19.04 9.22 -25.76
C GLY A 159 -19.31 7.86 -25.09
N ARG A 160 -18.45 7.45 -24.15
CA ARG A 160 -18.60 6.18 -23.40
C ARG A 160 -19.30 6.40 -22.07
N ARG A 161 -19.93 5.33 -21.55
CA ARG A 161 -20.60 5.37 -20.23
C ARG A 161 -19.56 5.54 -19.12
N ALA A 162 -19.59 6.69 -18.42
CA ALA A 162 -18.69 7.00 -17.33
C ALA A 162 -19.24 6.62 -15.94
N LEU A 163 -20.54 6.32 -15.83
CA LEU A 163 -21.20 6.00 -14.54
C LEU A 163 -20.48 4.96 -13.67
N PRO A 164 -20.00 3.82 -14.23
CA PRO A 164 -19.31 2.81 -13.40
C PRO A 164 -18.03 3.31 -12.73
N VAL A 165 -17.42 4.37 -13.29
CA VAL A 165 -16.19 4.97 -12.77
C VAL A 165 -16.51 6.20 -11.92
N LEU A 166 -17.54 6.96 -12.30
CA LEU A 166 -17.95 8.16 -11.60
C LEU A 166 -18.54 7.87 -10.21
N ILE A 167 -19.34 6.81 -10.07
CA ILE A 167 -19.96 6.44 -8.80
C ILE A 167 -18.91 6.17 -7.73
N PRO A 168 -17.92 5.28 -7.94
CA PRO A 168 -16.85 5.08 -6.95
C PRO A 168 -16.05 6.36 -6.66
N SER A 169 -15.81 7.21 -7.67
CA SER A 169 -15.11 8.48 -7.48
C SER A 169 -15.85 9.40 -6.51
N VAL A 170 -17.16 9.58 -6.72
CA VAL A 170 -17.98 10.43 -5.85
C VAL A 170 -18.07 9.85 -4.42
N LEU A 171 -18.23 8.53 -4.29
CA LEU A 171 -18.24 7.88 -2.99
C LEU A 171 -16.91 8.10 -2.23
N MET A 172 -15.77 7.99 -2.92
CA MET A 172 -14.46 8.23 -2.32
C MET A 172 -14.21 9.70 -1.97
N LEU A 173 -14.88 10.65 -2.64
CA LEU A 173 -14.80 12.07 -2.27
C LEU A 173 -15.69 12.43 -1.09
N ALA A 174 -16.75 11.66 -0.86
CA ALA A 174 -17.74 11.93 0.20
C ALA A 174 -17.38 11.29 1.55
N THR A 175 -16.41 10.35 1.56
CA THR A 175 -15.97 9.61 2.78
C THR A 175 -14.56 10.00 3.17
#